data_f242c6c2d4bbdcb61e611d8dbac59747
#
_entry.id   f242c6c2d4bbdcb61e611d8dbac59747
#
_cell.length_a   1.000
_cell.length_b   1.000
_cell.length_c   1.000
_cell.angle_alpha   90.00
_cell.angle_beta   90.00
_cell.angle_gamma   90.00
#
_symmetry.space_group_name_H-M   'P 1'
#
loop_
_entity.id
_entity.type
_entity.pdbx_description
1 polymer ?
#
loop_
_entity_poly.entity_id
_entity_poly.type
_entity_poly.pdbx_seq_one_letter_code
_entity_poly.pdbx_strand_id
1 'polypeptide(L)'
;VSRFDKRKNHEKVLMALRNLKQIYPDIVYICIGYGEEENNIKELVKELDLSGQVMFFKDISDDLKNALLAKSNIFVMPSIVHKTSVEGFGIAFIEAAQYSVASIGGKDGGASDAIQHDKTGMICDGNSLEDIYSSLESMIKNKRYLELGKNAKALSLKFNWSNTIEEYKKILTKI
;
A
#
# COMPACT_ATOMS: atom_id res chain seq x y z
N VAL A 1 2.47 1.43 -5.71
CA VAL A 1 3.72 1.02 -6.35
C VAL A 1 3.84 -0.49 -6.24
N SER A 2 3.61 -1.23 -7.31
CA SER A 2 3.69 -2.71 -7.30
C SER A 2 3.66 -3.28 -8.72
N ARG A 3 3.96 -4.58 -8.85
CA ARG A 3 3.55 -5.33 -10.04
C ARG A 3 2.03 -5.38 -10.10
N PHE A 4 1.47 -5.38 -11.31
CA PHE A 4 0.04 -5.59 -11.52
C PHE A 4 -0.22 -7.09 -11.70
N ASP A 5 -0.25 -7.79 -10.59
CA ASP A 5 -0.60 -9.21 -10.47
C ASP A 5 -1.81 -9.38 -9.52
N LYS A 6 -2.49 -10.52 -9.62
CA LYS A 6 -3.71 -10.79 -8.83
C LYS A 6 -3.48 -10.69 -7.32
N ARG A 7 -2.29 -11.08 -6.86
CA ARG A 7 -1.92 -11.03 -5.45
C ARG A 7 -1.97 -9.60 -4.87
N LYS A 8 -1.65 -8.57 -5.68
CA LYS A 8 -1.65 -7.16 -5.24
C LYS A 8 -3.04 -6.57 -5.08
N ASN A 9 -4.06 -7.25 -5.59
CA ASN A 9 -5.47 -7.02 -5.30
C ASN A 9 -6.00 -5.63 -5.68
N HIS A 10 -5.50 -5.09 -6.80
CA HIS A 10 -5.98 -3.81 -7.33
C HIS A 10 -7.49 -3.82 -7.60
N GLU A 11 -8.06 -4.96 -7.97
CA GLU A 11 -9.49 -5.14 -8.24
C GLU A 11 -10.34 -4.70 -7.04
N LYS A 12 -10.09 -5.25 -5.85
CA LYS A 12 -10.87 -4.90 -4.65
C LYS A 12 -10.63 -3.47 -4.17
N VAL A 13 -9.43 -2.93 -4.39
CA VAL A 13 -9.16 -1.51 -4.12
C VAL A 13 -10.02 -0.63 -5.02
N LEU A 14 -10.16 -0.95 -6.31
CA LEU A 14 -11.02 -0.22 -7.25
C LEU A 14 -12.50 -0.31 -6.85
N MET A 15 -12.97 -1.49 -6.44
CA MET A 15 -14.34 -1.65 -5.95
C MET A 15 -14.60 -0.80 -4.69
N ALA A 16 -13.66 -0.76 -3.75
CA ALA A 16 -13.76 0.11 -2.58
C ALA A 16 -13.72 1.60 -2.97
N LEU A 17 -12.87 1.97 -3.92
CA LEU A 17 -12.75 3.33 -4.44
C LEU A 17 -14.06 3.82 -5.07
N ARG A 18 -14.78 2.97 -5.82
CA ARG A 18 -16.10 3.29 -6.37
C ARG A 18 -17.09 3.77 -5.30
N ASN A 19 -17.10 3.10 -4.17
CA ASN A 19 -17.99 3.46 -3.05
C ASN A 19 -17.48 4.75 -2.36
N LEU A 20 -16.18 4.87 -2.13
CA LEU A 20 -15.57 6.05 -1.53
C LEU A 20 -15.73 7.32 -2.37
N LYS A 21 -15.72 7.22 -3.71
CA LYS A 21 -15.95 8.35 -4.63
C LYS A 21 -17.26 9.08 -4.36
N GLN A 22 -18.31 8.38 -3.88
CA GLN A 22 -19.60 8.98 -3.56
C GLN A 22 -19.53 9.95 -2.37
N ILE A 23 -18.59 9.71 -1.45
CA ILE A 23 -18.40 10.50 -0.23
C ILE A 23 -17.21 11.47 -0.39
N TYR A 24 -16.19 11.04 -1.13
CA TYR A 24 -14.94 11.77 -1.36
C TYR A 24 -14.70 11.91 -2.88
N PRO A 25 -15.41 12.83 -3.57
CA PRO A 25 -15.36 12.92 -5.03
C PRO A 25 -13.98 13.25 -5.61
N ASP A 26 -13.12 13.91 -4.82
CA ASP A 26 -11.75 14.28 -5.20
C ASP A 26 -10.72 13.18 -4.91
N ILE A 27 -11.16 11.98 -4.49
CA ILE A 27 -10.25 10.87 -4.23
C ILE A 27 -9.57 10.42 -5.54
N VAL A 28 -8.24 10.23 -5.46
CA VAL A 28 -7.44 9.75 -6.60
C VAL A 28 -6.65 8.52 -6.20
N TYR A 29 -6.64 7.53 -7.07
CA TYR A 29 -5.83 6.32 -6.93
C TYR A 29 -4.72 6.29 -7.97
N ILE A 30 -3.46 6.31 -7.51
CA ILE A 30 -2.29 6.30 -8.39
C ILE A 30 -1.70 4.89 -8.41
N CYS A 31 -1.69 4.28 -9.59
CA CYS A 31 -1.11 2.97 -9.86
C CYS A 31 0.25 3.14 -10.54
N ILE A 32 1.33 2.72 -9.88
CA ILE A 32 2.69 2.79 -10.44
C ILE A 32 3.23 1.39 -10.61
N GLY A 33 3.50 0.98 -11.85
CA GLY A 33 4.02 -0.33 -12.19
C GLY A 33 3.42 -0.91 -13.46
N TYR A 34 3.60 -2.20 -13.63
CA TYR A 34 3.08 -2.97 -14.76
C TYR A 34 2.94 -4.45 -14.37
N GLY A 35 2.25 -5.24 -15.18
CA GLY A 35 2.08 -6.68 -14.96
C GLY A 35 0.97 -7.28 -15.79
N GLU A 36 0.74 -8.58 -15.60
CA GLU A 36 -0.22 -9.38 -16.36
C GLU A 36 -1.68 -8.90 -16.22
N GLU A 37 -2.02 -8.27 -15.09
CA GLU A 37 -3.36 -7.76 -14.83
C GLU A 37 -3.59 -6.31 -15.35
N GLU A 38 -2.61 -5.70 -16.02
CA GLU A 38 -2.71 -4.28 -16.42
C GLU A 38 -3.97 -3.98 -17.25
N ASN A 39 -4.27 -4.83 -18.25
CA ASN A 39 -5.45 -4.65 -19.10
C ASN A 39 -6.74 -4.86 -18.31
N ASN A 40 -6.82 -5.90 -17.49
CA ASN A 40 -7.99 -6.20 -16.66
C ASN A 40 -8.28 -5.04 -15.69
N ILE A 41 -7.25 -4.48 -15.07
CA ILE A 41 -7.37 -3.33 -14.16
C ILE A 41 -7.90 -2.10 -14.92
N LYS A 42 -7.37 -1.81 -16.11
CA LYS A 42 -7.82 -0.67 -16.93
C LYS A 42 -9.27 -0.83 -17.45
N GLU A 43 -9.68 -2.04 -17.80
CA GLU A 43 -11.07 -2.33 -18.16
C GLU A 43 -12.00 -2.14 -16.96
N LEU A 44 -11.63 -2.67 -15.80
CA LEU A 44 -12.40 -2.52 -14.57
C LEU A 44 -12.54 -1.04 -14.16
N VAL A 45 -11.53 -0.21 -14.35
CA VAL A 45 -11.60 1.25 -14.11
C VAL A 45 -12.71 1.89 -14.95
N LYS A 46 -12.88 1.48 -16.21
CA LYS A 46 -13.96 1.98 -17.09
C LYS A 46 -15.33 1.46 -16.65
N GLU A 47 -15.44 0.17 -16.36
CA GLU A 47 -16.68 -0.47 -15.92
C GLU A 47 -17.20 0.13 -14.60
N LEU A 48 -16.30 0.52 -13.70
CA LEU A 48 -16.64 1.14 -12.42
C LEU A 48 -16.81 2.66 -12.50
N ASP A 49 -16.72 3.27 -13.69
CA ASP A 49 -16.76 4.73 -13.90
C ASP A 49 -15.72 5.48 -13.04
N LEU A 50 -14.48 4.99 -13.03
CA LEU A 50 -13.37 5.55 -12.26
C LEU A 50 -12.29 6.21 -13.13
N SER A 51 -12.56 6.47 -14.42
CA SER A 51 -11.56 7.01 -15.35
C SER A 51 -11.00 8.38 -14.95
N GLY A 52 -11.77 9.18 -14.21
CA GLY A 52 -11.33 10.46 -13.64
C GLY A 52 -10.58 10.34 -12.31
N GLN A 53 -10.64 9.19 -11.63
CA GLN A 53 -10.05 8.97 -10.31
C GLN A 53 -8.80 8.10 -10.34
N VAL A 54 -8.51 7.40 -11.44
CA VAL A 54 -7.37 6.47 -11.50
C VAL A 54 -6.32 6.92 -12.50
N MET A 55 -5.09 7.01 -12.04
CA MET A 55 -3.93 7.37 -12.87
C MET A 55 -2.95 6.20 -12.92
N PHE A 56 -2.44 5.90 -14.10
CA PHE A 56 -1.46 4.84 -14.32
C PHE A 56 -0.11 5.43 -14.73
N PHE A 57 0.94 4.98 -14.08
CA PHE A 57 2.31 5.32 -14.40
C PHE A 57 3.13 4.05 -14.61
N LYS A 58 3.98 4.06 -15.63
CA LYS A 58 4.89 2.97 -15.97
C LYS A 58 6.27 3.55 -16.31
N ASP A 59 7.32 2.84 -15.93
CA ASP A 59 8.71 3.17 -16.26
C ASP A 59 9.09 4.63 -15.92
N ILE A 60 8.58 5.12 -14.77
CA ILE A 60 8.92 6.46 -14.27
C ILE A 60 10.23 6.44 -13.47
N SER A 61 10.90 7.58 -13.39
CA SER A 61 12.09 7.75 -12.57
C SER A 61 11.81 7.57 -11.09
N ASP A 62 12.83 7.19 -10.31
CA ASP A 62 12.73 7.14 -8.85
C ASP A 62 12.35 8.49 -8.25
N ASP A 63 12.85 9.59 -8.80
CA ASP A 63 12.51 10.94 -8.33
C ASP A 63 11.00 11.21 -8.46
N LEU A 64 10.39 10.86 -9.60
CA LEU A 64 8.96 11.03 -9.80
C LEU A 64 8.16 10.08 -8.89
N LYS A 65 8.58 8.81 -8.77
CA LYS A 65 7.96 7.86 -7.83
C LYS A 65 7.97 8.41 -6.41
N ASN A 66 9.12 8.89 -5.96
CA ASN A 66 9.30 9.45 -4.63
C ASN A 66 8.47 10.72 -4.41
N ALA A 67 8.39 11.60 -5.42
CA ALA A 67 7.54 12.78 -5.37
C ALA A 67 6.04 12.42 -5.27
N LEU A 68 5.59 11.40 -6.02
CA LEU A 68 4.22 10.90 -5.94
C LEU A 68 3.92 10.28 -4.56
N LEU A 69 4.84 9.48 -4.01
CA LEU A 69 4.71 8.96 -2.65
C LEU A 69 4.63 10.11 -1.63
N ALA A 70 5.53 11.09 -1.69
CA ALA A 70 5.55 12.22 -0.77
C ALA A 70 4.27 13.09 -0.80
N LYS A 71 3.52 13.04 -1.91
CA LYS A 71 2.24 13.76 -2.07
C LYS A 71 1.02 12.89 -1.79
N SER A 72 1.20 11.59 -1.60
CA SER A 72 0.12 10.66 -1.29
C SER A 72 -0.28 10.74 0.18
N ASN A 73 -1.54 10.49 0.46
CA ASN A 73 -2.08 10.44 1.82
C ASN A 73 -2.02 9.03 2.40
N ILE A 74 -2.30 8.02 1.58
CA ILE A 74 -2.39 6.62 1.96
C ILE A 74 -1.72 5.76 0.88
N PHE A 75 -0.92 4.80 1.29
CA PHE A 75 -0.43 3.73 0.44
C PHE A 75 -1.30 2.48 0.67
N VAL A 76 -1.89 1.93 -0.40
CA VAL A 76 -2.81 0.80 -0.28
C VAL A 76 -2.34 -0.37 -1.13
N MET A 77 -2.10 -1.52 -0.50
CA MET A 77 -1.73 -2.78 -1.16
C MET A 77 -2.23 -3.96 -0.29
N PRO A 78 -3.54 -4.25 -0.28
CA PRO A 78 -4.14 -5.30 0.53
C PRO A 78 -3.91 -6.66 -0.12
N SER A 79 -2.64 -7.07 -0.19
CA SER A 79 -2.20 -8.31 -0.83
C SER A 79 -2.89 -9.52 -0.23
N ILE A 80 -3.19 -10.49 -1.09
CA ILE A 80 -3.77 -11.78 -0.74
C ILE A 80 -2.82 -12.91 -1.11
N VAL A 81 -3.06 -14.10 -0.60
CA VAL A 81 -2.45 -15.32 -1.13
C VAL A 81 -3.07 -15.62 -2.50
N HIS A 82 -2.26 -15.74 -3.53
CA HIS A 82 -2.69 -16.19 -4.84
C HIS A 82 -1.85 -17.36 -5.31
N LYS A 83 -2.48 -18.54 -5.49
CA LYS A 83 -1.79 -19.82 -5.71
C LYS A 83 -0.76 -20.06 -4.58
N THR A 84 0.52 -20.13 -4.92
CA THR A 84 1.63 -20.30 -3.95
C THR A 84 2.36 -19.00 -3.64
N SER A 85 1.88 -17.86 -4.18
CA SER A 85 2.52 -16.55 -4.01
C SER A 85 1.90 -15.78 -2.87
N VAL A 86 2.74 -15.26 -1.99
CA VAL A 86 2.38 -14.44 -0.83
C VAL A 86 3.26 -13.19 -0.79
N GLU A 87 2.79 -12.11 -0.14
CA GLU A 87 3.63 -10.95 0.13
C GLU A 87 4.73 -11.32 1.12
N GLY A 88 6.00 -11.15 0.73
CA GLY A 88 7.13 -11.50 1.59
C GLY A 88 7.26 -10.55 2.78
N PHE A 89 7.53 -9.29 2.53
CA PHE A 89 7.67 -8.24 3.53
C PHE A 89 6.94 -6.96 3.12
N GLY A 90 6.98 -6.66 1.82
CA GLY A 90 6.39 -5.43 1.27
C GLY A 90 7.27 -4.20 1.45
N ILE A 91 8.47 -4.19 0.85
CA ILE A 91 9.41 -3.06 0.89
C ILE A 91 8.71 -1.74 0.54
N ALA A 92 7.72 -1.75 -0.37
CA ALA A 92 6.95 -0.57 -0.75
C ALA A 92 6.20 0.10 0.43
N PHE A 93 5.85 -0.65 1.49
CA PHE A 93 5.29 -0.07 2.71
C PHE A 93 6.33 0.78 3.45
N ILE A 94 7.58 0.33 3.50
CA ILE A 94 8.67 1.08 4.12
C ILE A 94 9.05 2.29 3.26
N GLU A 95 9.07 2.16 1.92
CA GLU A 95 9.27 3.29 1.01
C GLU A 95 8.20 4.38 1.24
N ALA A 96 6.93 4.01 1.33
CA ALA A 96 5.85 4.96 1.64
C ALA A 96 6.03 5.61 3.03
N ALA A 97 6.37 4.79 4.03
CA ALA A 97 6.59 5.24 5.40
C ALA A 97 7.71 6.30 5.52
N GLN A 98 8.77 6.23 4.71
CA GLN A 98 9.84 7.24 4.66
C GLN A 98 9.32 8.65 4.33
N TYR A 99 8.19 8.74 3.61
CA TYR A 99 7.50 9.99 3.26
C TYR A 99 6.35 10.34 4.20
N SER A 100 6.25 9.69 5.36
CA SER A 100 5.13 9.86 6.30
C SER A 100 3.78 9.43 5.72
N VAL A 101 3.77 8.47 4.82
CA VAL A 101 2.56 7.90 4.23
C VAL A 101 2.18 6.64 4.99
N ALA A 102 1.01 6.65 5.60
CA ALA A 102 0.47 5.48 6.27
C ALA A 102 -0.01 4.44 5.25
N SER A 103 0.11 3.17 5.59
CA SER A 103 -0.19 2.08 4.66
C SER A 103 -1.37 1.22 5.08
N ILE A 104 -2.08 0.65 4.09
CA ILE A 104 -3.02 -0.44 4.27
C ILE A 104 -2.43 -1.68 3.61
N GLY A 105 -2.17 -2.72 4.39
CA GLY A 105 -1.65 -4.02 3.95
C GLY A 105 -2.64 -5.15 4.18
N GLY A 106 -2.49 -6.25 3.43
CA GLY A 106 -3.27 -7.46 3.64
C GLY A 106 -2.74 -8.26 4.85
N LYS A 107 -3.62 -8.97 5.54
CA LYS A 107 -3.25 -9.83 6.68
C LYS A 107 -2.45 -11.07 6.27
N ASP A 108 -2.52 -11.45 5.00
CA ASP A 108 -1.85 -12.63 4.48
C ASP A 108 -0.42 -12.29 4.05
N GLY A 109 0.57 -12.80 4.77
CA GLY A 109 2.00 -12.59 4.50
C GLY A 109 2.66 -11.55 5.39
N GLY A 110 3.79 -11.01 4.95
CA GLY A 110 4.70 -10.19 5.77
C GLY A 110 4.34 -8.72 5.90
N ALA A 111 3.14 -8.27 5.49
CA ALA A 111 2.76 -6.86 5.64
C ALA A 111 2.73 -6.42 7.12
N SER A 112 2.39 -7.33 8.04
CA SER A 112 2.40 -7.08 9.49
C SER A 112 3.79 -6.82 10.09
N ASP A 113 4.85 -7.19 9.37
CA ASP A 113 6.22 -6.90 9.80
C ASP A 113 6.61 -5.44 9.47
N ALA A 114 6.00 -4.88 8.41
CA ALA A 114 6.21 -3.51 7.97
C ALA A 114 5.19 -2.51 8.54
N ILE A 115 3.98 -2.98 8.92
CA ILE A 115 2.86 -2.16 9.37
C ILE A 115 2.41 -2.61 10.77
N GLN A 116 2.45 -1.71 11.73
CA GLN A 116 1.82 -1.93 13.04
C GLN A 116 0.37 -1.44 12.96
N HIS A 117 -0.57 -2.40 13.03
CA HIS A 117 -2.02 -2.10 12.93
C HIS A 117 -2.43 -1.04 13.95
N ASP A 118 -3.22 -0.06 13.51
CA ASP A 118 -3.71 1.09 14.28
C ASP A 118 -2.63 2.04 14.83
N LYS A 119 -1.36 1.80 14.53
CA LYS A 119 -0.23 2.64 14.97
C LYS A 119 0.50 3.30 13.81
N THR A 120 0.82 2.55 12.77
CA THR A 120 1.54 3.06 11.58
C THR A 120 0.77 2.86 10.28
N GLY A 121 -0.39 2.23 10.36
CA GLY A 121 -1.26 1.90 9.24
C GLY A 121 -2.32 0.90 9.66
N MET A 122 -2.95 0.27 8.68
CA MET A 122 -4.00 -0.73 8.88
C MET A 122 -3.58 -2.06 8.26
N ILE A 123 -3.92 -3.15 8.93
CA ILE A 123 -3.88 -4.50 8.36
C ILE A 123 -5.33 -4.95 8.18
N CYS A 124 -5.69 -5.36 6.97
CA CYS A 124 -7.05 -5.77 6.63
C CYS A 124 -7.08 -7.18 6.01
N ASP A 125 -8.25 -7.77 5.99
CA ASP A 125 -8.50 -8.96 5.17
C ASP A 125 -8.61 -8.56 3.70
N GLY A 126 -7.57 -8.79 2.90
CA GLY A 126 -7.58 -8.52 1.47
C GLY A 126 -8.67 -9.29 0.71
N ASN A 127 -9.22 -10.37 1.26
CA ASN A 127 -10.34 -11.10 0.66
C ASN A 127 -11.70 -10.46 0.94
N SER A 128 -11.79 -9.53 1.89
CA SER A 128 -13.01 -8.80 2.24
C SER A 128 -13.01 -7.39 1.64
N LEU A 129 -13.94 -7.13 0.72
CA LEU A 129 -14.16 -5.79 0.18
C LEU A 129 -14.57 -4.79 1.28
N GLU A 130 -15.39 -5.26 2.21
CA GLU A 130 -15.88 -4.45 3.34
C GLU A 130 -14.73 -4.03 4.26
N ASP A 131 -13.78 -4.92 4.53
CA ASP A 131 -12.65 -4.62 5.41
C ASP A 131 -11.65 -3.66 4.74
N ILE A 132 -11.41 -3.81 3.42
CA ILE A 132 -10.62 -2.85 2.63
C ILE A 132 -11.30 -1.47 2.64
N TYR A 133 -12.61 -1.43 2.38
CA TYR A 133 -13.39 -0.18 2.39
C TYR A 133 -13.33 0.50 3.76
N SER A 134 -13.63 -0.24 4.83
CA SER A 134 -13.64 0.27 6.21
C SER A 134 -12.27 0.79 6.64
N SER A 135 -11.21 0.09 6.25
CA SER A 135 -9.83 0.51 6.51
C SER A 135 -9.50 1.83 5.81
N LEU A 136 -9.87 1.97 4.53
CA LEU A 136 -9.69 3.22 3.77
C LEU A 136 -10.50 4.36 4.38
N GLU A 137 -11.79 4.14 4.63
CA GLU A 137 -12.68 5.15 5.21
C GLU A 137 -12.18 5.60 6.59
N SER A 138 -11.80 4.67 7.46
CA SER A 138 -11.25 4.96 8.79
C SER A 138 -10.01 5.84 8.72
N MET A 139 -9.13 5.62 7.76
CA MET A 139 -7.93 6.43 7.58
C MET A 139 -8.23 7.82 7.01
N ILE A 140 -9.19 7.93 6.09
CA ILE A 140 -9.59 9.21 5.48
C ILE A 140 -10.35 10.06 6.49
N LYS A 141 -11.25 9.44 7.25
CA LYS A 141 -12.06 10.11 8.26
C LYS A 141 -11.18 10.81 9.29
N ASN A 142 -11.46 12.09 9.53
CA ASN A 142 -10.67 12.95 10.43
C ASN A 142 -9.17 13.04 10.07
N LYS A 143 -8.78 12.69 8.84
CA LYS A 143 -7.39 12.68 8.35
C LYS A 143 -6.47 11.85 9.23
N ARG A 144 -6.96 10.73 9.76
CA ARG A 144 -6.20 9.84 10.64
C ARG A 144 -4.89 9.36 10.01
N TYR A 145 -4.82 9.29 8.68
CA TYR A 145 -3.60 8.96 7.95
C TYR A 145 -2.41 9.88 8.30
N LEU A 146 -2.63 11.12 8.76
CA LEU A 146 -1.54 12.04 9.14
C LEU A 146 -0.79 11.55 10.38
N GLU A 147 -1.53 11.15 11.42
CA GLU A 147 -0.94 10.60 12.64
C GLU A 147 -0.25 9.27 12.38
N LEU A 148 -0.94 8.35 11.70
CA LEU A 148 -0.41 7.03 11.36
C LEU A 148 0.84 7.16 10.47
N GLY A 149 0.84 8.08 9.50
CA GLY A 149 1.98 8.34 8.63
C GLY A 149 3.19 8.89 9.37
N LYS A 150 3.00 9.79 10.32
CA LYS A 150 4.08 10.26 11.20
C LYS A 150 4.72 9.12 11.98
N ASN A 151 3.90 8.23 12.54
CA ASN A 151 4.36 7.07 13.26
C ASN A 151 5.06 6.05 12.33
N ALA A 152 4.53 5.87 11.10
CA ALA A 152 5.14 5.02 10.08
C ALA A 152 6.55 5.50 9.73
N LYS A 153 6.75 6.82 9.57
CA LYS A 153 8.08 7.38 9.34
C LYS A 153 9.04 7.07 10.48
N ALA A 154 8.61 7.22 11.73
CA ALA A 154 9.44 6.87 12.88
C ALA A 154 9.82 5.38 12.89
N LEU A 155 8.88 4.51 12.51
CA LEU A 155 9.15 3.08 12.38
C LEU A 155 10.14 2.79 11.24
N SER A 156 9.99 3.45 10.08
CA SER A 156 10.83 3.20 8.89
C SER A 156 12.31 3.45 9.12
N LEU A 157 12.66 4.32 10.06
CA LEU A 157 14.05 4.59 10.44
C LEU A 157 14.77 3.37 11.03
N LYS A 158 14.03 2.37 11.50
CA LYS A 158 14.60 1.11 12.01
C LYS A 158 15.06 0.19 10.88
N PHE A 159 14.51 0.34 9.67
CA PHE A 159 14.80 -0.49 8.50
C PHE A 159 15.89 0.11 7.61
N ASN A 160 16.99 0.58 8.22
CA ASN A 160 18.17 1.02 7.49
C ASN A 160 19.27 -0.06 7.51
N TRP A 161 20.16 0.02 6.54
CA TRP A 161 21.25 -0.96 6.39
C TRP A 161 22.15 -1.05 7.63
N SER A 162 22.43 0.05 8.30
CA SER A 162 23.29 0.04 9.49
C SER A 162 22.68 -0.80 10.60
N ASN A 163 21.38 -0.62 10.88
CA ASN A 163 20.66 -1.42 11.88
C ASN A 163 20.59 -2.89 11.46
N THR A 164 20.30 -3.16 10.20
CA THR A 164 20.24 -4.53 9.66
C THR A 164 21.57 -5.26 9.83
N ILE A 165 22.68 -4.60 9.47
CA ILE A 165 24.03 -5.17 9.62
C ILE A 165 24.34 -5.47 11.09
N GLU A 166 24.00 -4.58 12.01
CA GLU A 166 24.21 -4.82 13.44
C GLU A 166 23.40 -6.01 13.97
N GLU A 167 22.18 -6.19 13.51
CA GLU A 167 21.39 -7.38 13.88
C GLU A 167 22.00 -8.67 13.31
N TYR A 168 22.47 -8.67 12.07
CA TYR A 168 23.19 -9.82 11.50
C TYR A 168 24.49 -10.13 12.27
N LYS A 169 25.29 -9.13 12.66
CA LYS A 169 26.48 -9.33 13.48
C LYS A 169 26.15 -10.01 14.80
N LYS A 170 25.09 -9.58 15.48
CA LYS A 170 24.65 -10.20 16.75
C LYS A 170 24.29 -11.69 16.60
N ILE A 171 23.73 -12.08 15.44
CA ILE A 171 23.41 -13.48 15.15
C ILE A 171 24.69 -14.28 14.92
N LEU A 172 25.60 -13.76 14.12
CA LEU A 172 26.85 -14.44 13.76
C LEU A 172 27.81 -14.61 14.96
N THR A 173 27.78 -13.68 15.93
CA THR A 173 28.61 -13.78 17.13
C THR A 173 28.06 -14.75 18.20
N LYS A 174 26.87 -15.32 17.99
CA LYS A 174 26.28 -16.34 18.86
C LYS A 174 26.52 -17.78 18.38
N ILE A 175 27.16 -17.94 17.24
CA ILE A 175 27.60 -19.21 16.66
C ILE A 175 29.07 -19.45 17.01
#